data_a38b47003984a6c07ca02ca93e82ed83
#
_entry.id   a38b47003984a6c07ca02ca93e82ed83
#
_cell.length_a   1.000
_cell.length_b   1.000
_cell.length_c   1.000
_cell.angle_alpha   90.00
_cell.angle_beta   90.00
_cell.angle_gamma   90.00
#
_symmetry.space_group_name_H-M   'P 1'
#
loop_
_entity.id
_entity.type
_entity.pdbx_description
1 polymer ?
#
loop_
_entity_poly.entity_id
_entity_poly.type
_entity_poly.pdbx_seq_one_letter_code
_entity_poly.pdbx_strand_id
1 'polypeptide(L)'
;FLSSFFMLFNNTDFMTLSFVQRSLSISLSVITVIPVYYLCRQFVSERFAVIGAVFFIFDPRIISNSTLGIIEPLFIFLNVLVLVTIFKNNSKFIYLSFLLIALSSIVRYEGLLMIIPVAIFYFRRFRFNQKIIRNFFIGLIIFLIILSPIVVLRTSANGMDGLSSHIFPSAYISQELDKKLDDESIGGRMYDNFILDFSVKSVFNTLKYLGWVSIPLFILFLPFAAYRIFQNKNDKINYLLLFSAFLIIPALYAYGREIQETRYLLVLVPIFSVFSAYGLSKFRKLSSNFWIAVLFIGIISMSILFLWYFQDEEYNIKKETYYVSKIVTDVATGVNNYEKSHMLKAAELDQNWPEPLEVANSGKFEGEIVTKVNIIPVDDSSDLVEFIHNSKTLNLSHLVIFEKNQKEFFDDVFVNPENYPYLELEFDSDTIDFENKILIYEINYERFNDFIVEK
;
A
#
# COMPACT_ATOMS: atom_id res chain seq x y z
N PHE A 1 -12.59 5.46 3.69
CA PHE A 1 -13.54 4.52 4.31
C PHE A 1 -13.08 4.11 5.72
N LEU A 2 -11.85 3.59 5.91
CA LEU A 2 -11.37 3.20 7.25
C LEU A 2 -11.33 4.38 8.21
N SER A 3 -10.85 5.54 7.76
CA SER A 3 -10.83 6.78 8.56
C SER A 3 -12.22 7.30 8.95
N SER A 4 -13.29 6.90 8.26
CA SER A 4 -14.65 7.27 8.68
C SER A 4 -15.02 6.72 10.05
N PHE A 5 -14.38 5.64 10.49
CA PHE A 5 -14.56 5.10 11.83
C PHE A 5 -13.93 5.98 12.92
N PHE A 6 -13.01 6.87 12.57
CA PHE A 6 -12.40 7.81 13.52
C PHE A 6 -13.42 8.78 14.09
N MET A 7 -14.49 9.09 13.34
CA MET A 7 -15.58 9.95 13.84
C MET A 7 -16.32 9.34 15.05
N LEU A 8 -16.18 8.04 15.30
CA LEU A 8 -16.76 7.37 16.47
C LEU A 8 -15.96 7.59 17.75
N PHE A 9 -14.75 8.15 17.62
CA PHE A 9 -13.81 8.35 18.72
C PHE A 9 -13.48 9.83 18.83
N ASN A 10 -13.93 10.49 19.89
CA ASN A 10 -13.64 11.89 20.16
C ASN A 10 -12.28 12.01 20.86
N ASN A 11 -11.43 12.92 20.41
CA ASN A 11 -10.13 13.29 21.03
C ASN A 11 -9.22 12.09 21.34
N THR A 12 -9.06 11.16 20.42
CA THR A 12 -8.12 10.05 20.55
C THR A 12 -6.80 10.38 19.89
N ASP A 13 -5.73 9.91 20.52
CA ASP A 13 -4.39 10.02 19.94
C ASP A 13 -4.24 9.17 18.67
N PHE A 14 -3.19 9.44 17.92
CA PHE A 14 -2.87 8.75 16.69
C PHE A 14 -2.72 7.23 16.90
N MET A 15 -2.13 6.80 18.03
CA MET A 15 -1.90 5.37 18.30
C MET A 15 -3.21 4.61 18.46
N THR A 16 -4.18 5.19 19.17
CA THR A 16 -5.52 4.63 19.29
C THR A 16 -6.22 4.53 17.93
N LEU A 17 -6.17 5.58 17.11
CA LEU A 17 -6.75 5.58 15.77
C LEU A 17 -6.06 4.56 14.86
N SER A 18 -4.73 4.45 14.91
CA SER A 18 -3.95 3.45 14.20
C SER A 18 -4.34 2.03 14.62
N PHE A 19 -4.51 1.78 15.92
CA PHE A 19 -4.96 0.49 16.44
C PHE A 19 -6.35 0.12 15.92
N VAL A 20 -7.30 1.07 15.91
CA VAL A 20 -8.65 0.87 15.37
C VAL A 20 -8.59 0.53 13.89
N GLN A 21 -7.82 1.27 13.12
CA GLN A 21 -7.65 1.06 11.69
C GLN A 21 -7.05 -0.32 11.37
N ARG A 22 -6.02 -0.74 12.10
CA ARG A 22 -5.40 -2.06 11.98
C ARG A 22 -6.37 -3.17 12.37
N SER A 23 -7.10 -3.00 13.47
CA SER A 23 -8.09 -3.97 13.93
C SER A 23 -9.20 -4.19 12.91
N LEU A 24 -9.67 -3.13 12.24
CA LEU A 24 -10.63 -3.21 11.14
C LEU A 24 -10.04 -3.94 9.93
N SER A 25 -8.81 -3.63 9.56
CA SER A 25 -8.11 -4.27 8.44
C SER A 25 -7.93 -5.77 8.66
N ILE A 26 -7.48 -6.17 9.86
CA ILE A 26 -7.34 -7.58 10.27
C ILE A 26 -8.70 -8.28 10.25
N SER A 27 -9.73 -7.65 10.84
CA SER A 27 -11.07 -8.22 10.90
C SER A 27 -11.64 -8.47 9.49
N LEU A 28 -11.46 -7.54 8.56
CA LEU A 28 -11.87 -7.69 7.16
C LEU A 28 -11.12 -8.83 6.48
N SER A 29 -9.81 -8.95 6.72
CA SER A 29 -9.01 -10.04 6.18
C SER A 29 -9.50 -11.40 6.68
N VAL A 30 -9.76 -11.54 7.97
CA VAL A 30 -10.30 -12.77 8.57
C VAL A 30 -11.69 -13.10 8.01
N ILE A 31 -12.60 -12.14 7.95
CA ILE A 31 -13.96 -12.33 7.42
C ILE A 31 -13.91 -12.76 5.94
N THR A 32 -12.90 -12.31 5.19
CA THR A 32 -12.73 -12.66 3.76
C THR A 32 -12.53 -14.17 3.54
N VAL A 33 -12.12 -14.91 4.54
CA VAL A 33 -12.00 -16.39 4.47
C VAL A 33 -13.33 -17.05 4.08
N ILE A 34 -14.44 -16.51 4.58
CA ILE A 34 -15.79 -17.03 4.31
C ILE A 34 -16.11 -16.95 2.80
N PRO A 35 -16.10 -15.78 2.16
CA PRO A 35 -16.35 -15.71 0.72
C PRO A 35 -15.29 -16.43 -0.12
N VAL A 36 -14.01 -16.51 0.31
CA VAL A 36 -12.99 -17.32 -0.38
C VAL A 36 -13.36 -18.80 -0.34
N TYR A 37 -13.80 -19.33 0.79
CA TYR A 37 -14.31 -20.70 0.86
C TYR A 37 -15.48 -20.92 -0.11
N TYR A 38 -16.47 -20.01 -0.14
CA TYR A 38 -17.60 -20.14 -1.05
C TYR A 38 -17.17 -19.98 -2.52
N LEU A 39 -16.18 -19.17 -2.82
CA LEU A 39 -15.60 -19.08 -4.15
C LEU A 39 -14.96 -20.43 -4.56
N CYS A 40 -14.13 -21.00 -3.71
CA CYS A 40 -13.52 -22.31 -3.94
C CYS A 40 -14.58 -23.42 -4.15
N ARG A 41 -15.66 -23.39 -3.35
CA ARG A 41 -16.78 -24.36 -3.47
C ARG A 41 -17.45 -24.38 -4.84
N GLN A 42 -17.32 -23.33 -5.63
CA GLN A 42 -17.88 -23.29 -6.99
C GLN A 42 -17.05 -24.08 -8.00
N PHE A 43 -15.81 -24.41 -7.65
CA PHE A 43 -14.85 -25.08 -8.53
C PHE A 43 -14.43 -26.46 -8.03
N VAL A 44 -14.44 -26.68 -6.72
CA VAL A 44 -13.99 -27.94 -6.09
C VAL A 44 -14.97 -28.43 -5.02
N SER A 45 -14.76 -29.67 -4.56
CA SER A 45 -15.54 -30.22 -3.45
C SER A 45 -15.23 -29.53 -2.12
N GLU A 46 -16.09 -29.72 -1.13
CA GLU A 46 -16.03 -29.06 0.18
C GLU A 46 -14.67 -29.17 0.85
N ARG A 47 -14.11 -30.37 0.88
CA ARG A 47 -12.80 -30.63 1.50
C ARG A 47 -11.69 -29.79 0.86
N PHE A 48 -11.67 -29.73 -0.46
CA PHE A 48 -10.68 -28.91 -1.18
C PHE A 48 -10.98 -27.41 -1.12
N ALA A 49 -12.25 -27.02 -0.93
CA ALA A 49 -12.59 -25.63 -0.70
C ALA A 49 -12.05 -25.12 0.65
N VAL A 50 -12.07 -25.96 1.69
CA VAL A 50 -11.41 -25.65 2.97
C VAL A 50 -9.90 -25.47 2.78
N ILE A 51 -9.25 -26.32 1.99
CA ILE A 51 -7.83 -26.16 1.67
C ILE A 51 -7.57 -24.80 0.99
N GLY A 52 -8.42 -24.39 0.03
CA GLY A 52 -8.32 -23.08 -0.61
C GLY A 52 -8.47 -21.92 0.39
N ALA A 53 -9.41 -22.03 1.34
CA ALA A 53 -9.57 -21.05 2.39
C ALA A 53 -8.35 -20.98 3.34
N VAL A 54 -7.74 -22.14 3.63
CA VAL A 54 -6.50 -22.24 4.44
C VAL A 54 -5.31 -21.61 3.71
N PHE A 55 -5.17 -21.79 2.39
CA PHE A 55 -4.17 -21.10 1.60
C PHE A 55 -4.29 -19.58 1.71
N PHE A 56 -5.52 -19.06 1.69
CA PHE A 56 -5.75 -17.63 1.79
C PHE A 56 -5.42 -17.08 3.18
N ILE A 57 -5.97 -17.69 4.25
CA ILE A 57 -5.84 -17.13 5.61
C ILE A 57 -4.42 -17.24 6.17
N PHE A 58 -3.70 -18.29 5.78
CA PHE A 58 -2.31 -18.51 6.18
C PHE A 58 -1.29 -18.02 5.15
N ASP A 59 -1.72 -17.28 4.13
CA ASP A 59 -0.77 -16.59 3.25
C ASP A 59 -0.05 -15.49 4.04
N PRO A 60 1.28 -15.55 4.18
CA PRO A 60 2.01 -14.60 5.02
C PRO A 60 1.94 -13.17 4.48
N ARG A 61 1.75 -12.99 3.17
CA ARG A 61 1.57 -11.67 2.56
C ARG A 61 0.22 -11.05 2.94
N ILE A 62 -0.83 -11.86 2.98
CA ILE A 62 -2.15 -11.42 3.44
C ILE A 62 -2.10 -11.07 4.92
N ILE A 63 -1.39 -11.86 5.74
CA ILE A 63 -1.23 -11.60 7.17
C ILE A 63 -0.48 -10.27 7.37
N SER A 64 0.72 -10.12 6.80
CA SER A 64 1.51 -8.88 6.93
C SER A 64 0.74 -7.65 6.42
N ASN A 65 0.09 -7.77 5.25
CA ASN A 65 -0.69 -6.66 4.70
C ASN A 65 -1.88 -6.26 5.59
N SER A 66 -2.53 -7.23 6.26
CA SER A 66 -3.66 -6.94 7.13
C SER A 66 -3.27 -6.16 8.39
N THR A 67 -2.03 -6.28 8.85
CA THR A 67 -1.52 -5.56 10.04
C THR A 67 -1.13 -4.11 9.76
N LEU A 68 -1.01 -3.71 8.50
CA LEU A 68 -0.66 -2.33 8.11
C LEU A 68 -1.80 -1.32 8.31
N GLY A 69 -3.05 -1.78 8.47
CA GLY A 69 -4.20 -0.88 8.62
C GLY A 69 -4.63 -0.20 7.32
N ILE A 70 -4.33 -0.79 6.17
CA ILE A 70 -4.62 -0.25 4.85
C ILE A 70 -5.92 -0.78 4.26
N ILE A 71 -6.33 -0.24 3.12
CA ILE A 71 -7.64 -0.52 2.49
C ILE A 71 -7.67 -1.81 1.65
N GLU A 72 -6.53 -2.42 1.38
CA GLU A 72 -6.41 -3.63 0.56
C GLU A 72 -7.26 -4.79 1.06
N PRO A 73 -7.36 -5.12 2.36
CA PRO A 73 -8.25 -6.19 2.82
C PRO A 73 -9.72 -5.95 2.47
N LEU A 74 -10.21 -4.71 2.55
CA LEU A 74 -11.57 -4.37 2.13
C LEU A 74 -11.74 -4.52 0.61
N PHE A 75 -10.75 -4.08 -0.17
CA PHE A 75 -10.75 -4.22 -1.61
C PHE A 75 -10.78 -5.68 -2.05
N ILE A 76 -9.95 -6.53 -1.43
CA ILE A 76 -9.92 -7.98 -1.66
C ILE A 76 -11.27 -8.60 -1.29
N PHE A 77 -11.83 -8.27 -0.12
CA PHE A 77 -13.12 -8.77 0.34
C PHE A 77 -14.24 -8.50 -0.68
N LEU A 78 -14.36 -7.24 -1.14
CA LEU A 78 -15.38 -6.84 -2.10
C LEU A 78 -15.20 -7.54 -3.46
N ASN A 79 -13.97 -7.65 -3.96
CA ASN A 79 -13.70 -8.34 -5.23
C ASN A 79 -14.00 -9.84 -5.14
N VAL A 80 -13.69 -10.50 -4.02
CA VAL A 80 -14.06 -11.91 -3.81
C VAL A 80 -15.59 -12.06 -3.79
N LEU A 81 -16.32 -11.15 -3.15
CA LEU A 81 -17.79 -11.16 -3.18
C LEU A 81 -18.34 -10.94 -4.59
N VAL A 82 -17.74 -10.09 -5.42
CA VAL A 82 -18.09 -9.95 -6.85
C VAL A 82 -17.95 -11.30 -7.55
N LEU A 83 -16.81 -11.98 -7.36
CA LEU A 83 -16.59 -13.30 -7.97
C LEU A 83 -17.59 -14.34 -7.45
N VAL A 84 -17.85 -14.40 -6.15
CA VAL A 84 -18.84 -15.31 -5.58
C VAL A 84 -20.24 -15.08 -6.16
N THR A 85 -20.65 -13.83 -6.31
CA THR A 85 -22.00 -13.49 -6.80
C THR A 85 -22.16 -13.74 -8.29
N ILE A 86 -21.17 -13.36 -9.11
CA ILE A 86 -21.26 -13.51 -10.56
C ILE A 86 -21.23 -14.97 -11.02
N PHE A 87 -20.53 -15.85 -10.29
CA PHE A 87 -20.52 -17.29 -10.59
C PHE A 87 -21.78 -18.04 -10.15
N LYS A 88 -22.75 -17.39 -9.45
CA LYS A 88 -24.04 -17.99 -9.15
C LYS A 88 -24.87 -18.27 -10.42
N ASN A 89 -25.71 -19.31 -10.35
CA ASN A 89 -26.52 -19.74 -11.50
C ASN A 89 -27.78 -18.89 -11.76
N ASN A 90 -27.92 -17.74 -11.12
CA ASN A 90 -29.10 -16.87 -11.25
C ASN A 90 -28.67 -15.50 -11.79
N SER A 91 -29.23 -15.11 -12.94
CA SER A 91 -28.92 -13.86 -13.64
C SER A 91 -29.22 -12.59 -12.82
N LYS A 92 -30.08 -12.67 -11.79
CA LYS A 92 -30.37 -11.53 -10.91
C LYS A 92 -29.20 -11.17 -9.98
N PHE A 93 -28.24 -12.07 -9.75
CA PHE A 93 -27.05 -11.76 -8.96
C PHE A 93 -26.18 -10.68 -9.62
N ILE A 94 -26.42 -10.34 -10.89
CA ILE A 94 -25.79 -9.21 -11.55
C ILE A 94 -26.02 -7.89 -10.81
N TYR A 95 -27.18 -7.67 -10.21
CA TYR A 95 -27.48 -6.46 -9.44
C TYR A 95 -26.54 -6.33 -8.24
N LEU A 96 -26.39 -7.43 -7.48
CA LEU A 96 -25.47 -7.46 -6.35
C LEU A 96 -24.00 -7.33 -6.80
N SER A 97 -23.63 -7.95 -7.93
CA SER A 97 -22.29 -7.81 -8.48
C SER A 97 -21.96 -6.35 -8.83
N PHE A 98 -22.86 -5.63 -9.47
CA PHE A 98 -22.66 -4.21 -9.78
C PHE A 98 -22.64 -3.31 -8.54
N LEU A 99 -23.46 -3.59 -7.53
CA LEU A 99 -23.39 -2.92 -6.23
C LEU A 99 -22.01 -3.11 -5.59
N LEU A 100 -21.51 -4.34 -5.56
CA LEU A 100 -20.21 -4.66 -4.99
C LEU A 100 -19.05 -4.05 -5.79
N ILE A 101 -19.16 -3.99 -7.13
CA ILE A 101 -18.18 -3.32 -7.99
C ILE A 101 -18.17 -1.81 -7.68
N ALA A 102 -19.35 -1.18 -7.50
CA ALA A 102 -19.41 0.23 -7.14
C ALA A 102 -18.71 0.50 -5.80
N LEU A 103 -19.00 -0.31 -4.77
CA LEU A 103 -18.31 -0.22 -3.47
C LEU A 103 -16.81 -0.46 -3.60
N SER A 104 -16.41 -1.46 -4.38
CA SER A 104 -14.99 -1.72 -4.66
C SER A 104 -14.30 -0.55 -5.35
N SER A 105 -15.00 0.13 -6.28
CA SER A 105 -14.50 1.31 -7.00
C SER A 105 -14.40 2.55 -6.11
N ILE A 106 -15.24 2.67 -5.09
CA ILE A 106 -15.14 3.71 -4.06
C ILE A 106 -13.90 3.50 -3.18
N VAL A 107 -13.59 2.24 -2.86
CA VAL A 107 -12.41 1.88 -2.07
C VAL A 107 -11.13 2.09 -2.89
N ARG A 108 -11.11 1.58 -4.12
CA ARG A 108 -10.01 1.73 -5.08
C ARG A 108 -10.56 1.81 -6.50
N TYR A 109 -10.11 2.81 -7.25
CA TYR A 109 -10.59 3.04 -8.63
C TYR A 109 -10.37 1.83 -9.56
N GLU A 110 -9.42 0.95 -9.25
CA GLU A 110 -9.17 -0.30 -9.99
C GLU A 110 -10.39 -1.24 -9.99
N GLY A 111 -11.30 -1.09 -9.02
CA GLY A 111 -12.57 -1.83 -8.99
C GLY A 111 -13.42 -1.65 -10.25
N LEU A 112 -13.30 -0.49 -10.94
CA LEU A 112 -13.99 -0.21 -12.20
C LEU A 112 -13.65 -1.22 -13.30
N LEU A 113 -12.42 -1.73 -13.32
CA LEU A 113 -11.97 -2.69 -14.32
C LEU A 113 -12.75 -4.02 -14.26
N MET A 114 -13.37 -4.32 -13.11
CA MET A 114 -14.19 -5.53 -12.95
C MET A 114 -15.50 -5.52 -13.78
N ILE A 115 -15.97 -4.35 -14.23
CA ILE A 115 -17.17 -4.24 -15.07
C ILE A 115 -16.99 -5.04 -16.36
N ILE A 116 -15.81 -4.98 -16.97
CA ILE A 116 -15.53 -5.59 -18.28
C ILE A 116 -15.59 -7.13 -18.22
N PRO A 117 -14.82 -7.82 -17.35
CA PRO A 117 -14.89 -9.27 -17.27
C PRO A 117 -16.24 -9.76 -16.75
N VAL A 118 -16.93 -8.99 -15.89
CA VAL A 118 -18.30 -9.28 -15.45
C VAL A 118 -19.28 -9.23 -16.62
N ALA A 119 -19.21 -8.21 -17.48
CA ALA A 119 -20.04 -8.11 -18.67
C ALA A 119 -19.80 -9.27 -19.64
N ILE A 120 -18.53 -9.56 -19.97
CA ILE A 120 -18.16 -10.67 -20.86
C ILE A 120 -18.71 -12.00 -20.33
N PHE A 121 -18.45 -12.29 -19.04
CA PHE A 121 -18.93 -13.52 -18.43
C PHE A 121 -20.45 -13.60 -18.41
N TYR A 122 -21.14 -12.54 -18.03
CA TYR A 122 -22.60 -12.49 -17.89
C TYR A 122 -23.32 -12.78 -19.20
N PHE A 123 -22.95 -12.05 -20.28
CA PHE A 123 -23.56 -12.24 -21.60
C PHE A 123 -23.20 -13.60 -22.22
N ARG A 124 -21.99 -14.08 -22.01
CA ARG A 124 -21.56 -15.38 -22.53
C ARG A 124 -22.32 -16.54 -21.84
N ARG A 125 -22.56 -16.42 -20.53
CA ARG A 125 -23.23 -17.46 -19.75
C ARG A 125 -24.73 -17.50 -19.94
N PHE A 126 -25.38 -16.37 -19.91
CA PHE A 126 -26.85 -16.29 -19.92
C PHE A 126 -27.43 -16.06 -21.30
N ARG A 127 -26.58 -15.91 -22.32
CA ARG A 127 -26.92 -15.58 -23.71
C ARG A 127 -27.72 -14.26 -23.83
N PHE A 128 -27.60 -13.60 -24.98
CA PHE A 128 -28.29 -12.34 -25.25
C PHE A 128 -29.79 -12.56 -25.40
N ASN A 129 -30.58 -11.99 -24.49
CA ASN A 129 -32.04 -11.83 -24.65
C ASN A 129 -32.47 -10.56 -23.92
N GLN A 130 -33.70 -10.06 -24.21
CA GLN A 130 -34.18 -8.80 -23.65
C GLN A 130 -34.17 -8.77 -22.11
N LYS A 131 -34.48 -9.87 -21.44
CA LYS A 131 -34.46 -9.98 -19.97
C LYS A 131 -33.04 -9.86 -19.42
N ILE A 132 -32.06 -10.50 -20.05
CA ILE A 132 -30.66 -10.46 -19.65
C ILE A 132 -30.08 -9.07 -19.86
N ILE A 133 -30.35 -8.47 -21.02
CA ILE A 133 -29.94 -7.09 -21.34
C ILE A 133 -30.54 -6.12 -20.31
N ARG A 134 -31.85 -6.21 -20.05
CA ARG A 134 -32.51 -5.38 -19.04
C ARG A 134 -31.87 -5.54 -17.65
N ASN A 135 -31.62 -6.74 -17.20
CA ASN A 135 -31.00 -6.99 -15.90
C ASN A 135 -29.60 -6.36 -15.84
N PHE A 136 -28.83 -6.45 -16.91
CA PHE A 136 -27.51 -5.83 -16.99
C PHE A 136 -27.58 -4.31 -16.84
N PHE A 137 -28.48 -3.66 -17.60
CA PHE A 137 -28.67 -2.21 -17.52
C PHE A 137 -29.19 -1.75 -16.15
N ILE A 138 -30.09 -2.51 -15.51
CA ILE A 138 -30.51 -2.22 -14.13
C ILE A 138 -29.32 -2.31 -13.19
N GLY A 139 -28.46 -3.32 -13.31
CA GLY A 139 -27.22 -3.43 -12.55
C GLY A 139 -26.30 -2.23 -12.77
N LEU A 140 -26.12 -1.80 -14.02
CA LEU A 140 -25.32 -0.61 -14.37
C LEU A 140 -25.89 0.67 -13.75
N ILE A 141 -27.23 0.82 -13.75
CA ILE A 141 -27.89 1.97 -13.09
C ILE A 141 -27.61 1.94 -11.58
N ILE A 142 -27.72 0.79 -10.93
CA ILE A 142 -27.39 0.63 -9.49
C ILE A 142 -25.94 1.07 -9.25
N PHE A 143 -25.01 0.62 -10.09
CA PHE A 143 -23.61 1.02 -10.03
C PHE A 143 -23.44 2.55 -10.10
N LEU A 144 -24.08 3.21 -11.08
CA LEU A 144 -24.00 4.65 -11.27
C LEU A 144 -24.62 5.43 -10.09
N ILE A 145 -25.76 4.97 -9.57
CA ILE A 145 -26.42 5.61 -8.41
C ILE A 145 -25.51 5.58 -7.18
N ILE A 146 -24.80 4.49 -6.93
CA ILE A 146 -23.92 4.35 -5.76
C ILE A 146 -22.66 5.18 -5.93
N LEU A 147 -22.13 5.27 -7.15
CA LEU A 147 -20.89 5.97 -7.42
C LEU A 147 -21.06 7.49 -7.51
N SER A 148 -22.22 7.96 -8.03
CA SER A 148 -22.46 9.38 -8.33
C SER A 148 -22.27 10.33 -7.13
N PRO A 149 -22.73 10.04 -5.89
CA PRO A 149 -22.54 10.94 -4.77
C PRO A 149 -21.04 11.20 -4.48
N ILE A 150 -20.23 10.14 -4.55
CA ILE A 150 -18.78 10.24 -4.28
C ILE A 150 -18.08 11.03 -5.39
N VAL A 151 -18.46 10.80 -6.66
CA VAL A 151 -17.93 11.56 -7.80
C VAL A 151 -18.26 13.04 -7.65
N VAL A 152 -19.53 13.38 -7.34
CA VAL A 152 -19.95 14.78 -7.14
C VAL A 152 -19.19 15.44 -5.98
N LEU A 153 -19.09 14.77 -4.84
CA LEU A 153 -18.37 15.29 -3.67
C LEU A 153 -16.88 15.51 -3.96
N ARG A 154 -16.23 14.57 -4.64
CA ARG A 154 -14.81 14.74 -5.01
C ARG A 154 -14.61 15.86 -6.02
N THR A 155 -15.46 15.96 -7.02
CA THR A 155 -15.37 17.03 -8.02
C THR A 155 -15.61 18.40 -7.37
N SER A 156 -16.55 18.51 -6.44
CA SER A 156 -16.81 19.78 -5.73
C SER A 156 -15.68 20.16 -4.77
N ALA A 157 -15.02 19.18 -4.14
CA ALA A 157 -13.95 19.45 -3.17
C ALA A 157 -12.57 19.69 -3.81
N ASN A 158 -12.24 18.90 -4.85
CA ASN A 158 -10.89 18.84 -5.41
C ASN A 158 -10.80 19.26 -6.89
N GLY A 159 -11.92 19.66 -7.51
CA GLY A 159 -11.98 19.96 -8.95
C GLY A 159 -11.82 18.75 -9.89
N MET A 160 -11.60 17.55 -9.34
CA MET A 160 -11.42 16.30 -10.08
C MET A 160 -12.26 15.18 -9.47
N ASP A 161 -12.80 14.31 -10.32
CA ASP A 161 -13.63 13.17 -9.89
C ASP A 161 -12.85 12.07 -9.14
N GLY A 162 -11.51 12.07 -9.26
CA GLY A 162 -10.62 11.08 -8.64
C GLY A 162 -10.80 9.65 -9.18
N LEU A 163 -11.55 9.47 -10.27
CA LEU A 163 -11.77 8.19 -10.92
C LEU A 163 -11.30 8.22 -12.38
N SER A 164 -11.79 9.16 -13.18
CA SER A 164 -11.39 9.26 -14.60
C SER A 164 -9.93 9.68 -14.76
N SER A 165 -9.44 10.56 -13.91
CA SER A 165 -8.05 11.01 -13.90
C SER A 165 -7.04 9.88 -13.67
N HIS A 166 -7.44 8.82 -12.95
CA HIS A 166 -6.59 7.65 -12.72
C HIS A 166 -6.73 6.56 -13.81
N ILE A 167 -7.87 6.50 -14.50
CA ILE A 167 -8.12 5.53 -15.57
C ILE A 167 -7.41 5.95 -16.87
N PHE A 168 -7.37 7.25 -17.12
CA PHE A 168 -6.71 7.79 -18.30
C PHE A 168 -5.33 8.35 -17.92
N PRO A 169 -4.28 7.55 -18.04
CA PRO A 169 -2.91 7.94 -17.67
C PRO A 169 -2.29 8.97 -18.63
N SER A 170 -3.10 9.57 -19.52
CA SER A 170 -2.66 10.55 -20.51
C SER A 170 -1.82 11.68 -19.89
N ALA A 171 -2.16 12.12 -18.68
CA ALA A 171 -1.44 13.19 -17.99
C ALA A 171 -0.01 12.80 -17.60
N TYR A 172 0.23 11.56 -17.16
CA TYR A 172 1.60 11.11 -16.81
C TYR A 172 2.44 10.86 -18.06
N ILE A 173 1.85 10.16 -19.03
CA ILE A 173 2.52 9.87 -20.30
C ILE A 173 2.83 11.17 -21.04
N SER A 174 1.90 12.14 -21.05
CA SER A 174 2.15 13.45 -21.67
C SER A 174 3.21 14.25 -20.91
N GLN A 175 3.19 14.30 -19.58
CA GLN A 175 4.20 15.02 -18.80
C GLN A 175 5.61 14.43 -18.94
N GLU A 176 5.74 13.10 -18.96
CA GLU A 176 7.02 12.46 -19.23
C GLU A 176 7.47 12.63 -20.68
N LEU A 177 6.51 12.68 -21.61
CA LEU A 177 6.77 12.97 -23.00
C LEU A 177 7.22 14.43 -23.18
N ASP A 178 6.50 15.37 -22.58
CA ASP A 178 6.82 16.81 -22.64
C ASP A 178 8.20 17.10 -22.06
N LYS A 179 8.55 16.51 -20.88
CA LYS A 179 9.90 16.59 -20.31
C LYS A 179 11.00 16.06 -21.23
N LYS A 180 10.71 15.01 -22.01
CA LYS A 180 11.66 14.41 -22.96
C LYS A 180 11.68 15.11 -24.32
N LEU A 181 10.63 15.85 -24.66
CA LEU A 181 10.55 16.64 -25.89
C LEU A 181 11.25 17.99 -25.76
N ASP A 182 11.35 18.53 -24.53
CA ASP A 182 12.14 19.74 -24.21
C ASP A 182 13.65 19.49 -24.31
N ASP A 183 14.11 18.23 -24.20
CA ASP A 183 15.47 17.83 -24.57
C ASP A 183 15.52 17.62 -26.09
N GLU A 184 15.94 18.65 -26.80
CA GLU A 184 16.05 18.74 -28.26
C GLU A 184 16.65 17.49 -28.90
N SER A 185 15.87 16.57 -29.34
CA SER A 185 16.07 15.80 -30.57
C SER A 185 15.22 14.53 -30.67
N ILE A 186 14.54 14.37 -31.79
CA ILE A 186 14.04 13.10 -32.34
C ILE A 186 12.65 12.67 -31.85
N GLY A 187 11.59 13.40 -32.24
CA GLY A 187 10.21 13.19 -31.80
C GLY A 187 9.52 11.85 -32.08
N GLY A 188 9.84 11.11 -33.12
CA GLY A 188 9.12 9.87 -33.48
C GLY A 188 9.73 8.61 -32.88
N ARG A 189 11.03 8.43 -33.01
CA ARG A 189 11.75 7.24 -32.54
C ARG A 189 11.80 7.15 -30.99
N MET A 190 11.75 8.30 -30.30
CA MET A 190 11.78 8.38 -28.85
C MET A 190 10.46 7.97 -28.22
N TYR A 191 9.33 8.24 -28.88
CA TYR A 191 8.01 7.81 -28.45
C TYR A 191 7.87 6.28 -28.49
N ASP A 192 8.28 5.67 -29.59
CA ASP A 192 8.25 4.21 -29.77
C ASP A 192 9.16 3.51 -28.74
N ASN A 193 10.34 4.06 -28.46
CA ASN A 193 11.26 3.53 -27.46
C ASN A 193 10.69 3.64 -26.04
N PHE A 194 10.02 4.75 -25.70
CA PHE A 194 9.40 4.93 -24.38
C PHE A 194 8.26 3.93 -24.14
N ILE A 195 7.34 3.77 -25.10
CA ILE A 195 6.24 2.81 -24.95
C ILE A 195 6.77 1.37 -24.86
N LEU A 196 7.78 1.06 -25.64
CA LEU A 196 8.39 -0.27 -25.62
C LEU A 196 9.11 -0.52 -24.30
N ASP A 197 9.91 0.42 -23.82
CA ASP A 197 10.61 0.32 -22.53
C ASP A 197 9.62 0.20 -21.36
N PHE A 198 8.59 1.07 -21.33
CA PHE A 198 7.51 0.99 -20.34
C PHE A 198 6.81 -0.37 -20.38
N SER A 199 6.50 -0.88 -21.58
CA SER A 199 5.81 -2.17 -21.73
C SER A 199 6.68 -3.34 -21.26
N VAL A 200 7.95 -3.34 -21.63
CA VAL A 200 8.91 -4.37 -21.23
C VAL A 200 9.11 -4.35 -19.71
N LYS A 201 9.34 -3.16 -19.13
CA LYS A 201 9.45 -2.99 -17.67
C LYS A 201 8.18 -3.43 -16.94
N SER A 202 7.00 -3.05 -17.45
CA SER A 202 5.71 -3.46 -16.89
C SER A 202 5.58 -4.97 -16.81
N VAL A 203 5.85 -5.68 -17.91
CA VAL A 203 5.72 -7.13 -17.98
C VAL A 203 6.78 -7.80 -17.10
N PHE A 204 8.04 -7.40 -17.24
CA PHE A 204 9.15 -8.00 -16.49
C PHE A 204 8.96 -7.85 -14.98
N ASN A 205 8.66 -6.63 -14.51
CA ASN A 205 8.43 -6.36 -13.10
C ASN A 205 7.17 -7.08 -12.59
N THR A 206 6.10 -7.13 -13.40
CA THR A 206 4.89 -7.90 -13.02
C THR A 206 5.22 -9.38 -12.81
N LEU A 207 5.98 -10.00 -13.70
CA LEU A 207 6.40 -11.38 -13.55
C LEU A 207 7.29 -11.59 -12.31
N LYS A 208 8.24 -10.67 -12.08
CA LYS A 208 9.10 -10.67 -10.90
C LYS A 208 8.28 -10.62 -9.60
N TYR A 209 7.37 -9.65 -9.49
CA TYR A 209 6.55 -9.47 -8.29
C TYR A 209 5.46 -10.52 -8.15
N LEU A 210 4.93 -11.07 -9.26
CA LEU A 210 4.02 -12.21 -9.23
C LEU A 210 4.72 -13.45 -8.65
N GLY A 211 5.96 -13.71 -9.05
CA GLY A 211 6.80 -14.72 -8.45
C GLY A 211 6.99 -14.47 -6.95
N TRP A 212 7.33 -13.24 -6.59
CA TRP A 212 7.54 -12.85 -5.20
C TRP A 212 6.28 -13.01 -4.32
N VAL A 213 5.11 -12.59 -4.80
CA VAL A 213 3.82 -12.77 -4.11
C VAL A 213 3.43 -14.24 -4.00
N SER A 214 3.88 -15.08 -4.94
CA SER A 214 3.61 -16.51 -4.89
C SER A 214 4.43 -17.28 -3.83
N ILE A 215 5.50 -16.67 -3.30
CA ILE A 215 6.35 -17.26 -2.24
C ILE A 215 5.71 -16.94 -0.87
N PRO A 216 5.67 -17.91 0.06
CA PRO A 216 6.19 -19.30 -0.07
C PRO A 216 5.16 -20.28 -0.57
N LEU A 217 3.86 -20.02 -0.42
CA LEU A 217 2.82 -21.04 -0.54
C LEU A 217 2.48 -21.39 -1.99
N PHE A 218 2.28 -20.38 -2.82
CA PHE A 218 1.72 -20.61 -4.17
C PHE A 218 2.75 -21.04 -5.20
N ILE A 219 4.04 -20.75 -4.99
CA ILE A 219 5.10 -21.08 -5.94
C ILE A 219 5.15 -22.58 -6.28
N LEU A 220 4.80 -23.46 -5.32
CA LEU A 220 4.77 -24.90 -5.52
C LEU A 220 3.48 -25.37 -6.18
N PHE A 221 2.35 -24.74 -5.89
CA PHE A 221 1.02 -25.24 -6.27
C PHE A 221 0.49 -24.60 -7.56
N LEU A 222 0.84 -23.34 -7.87
CA LEU A 222 0.38 -22.68 -9.08
C LEU A 222 0.90 -23.31 -10.38
N PRO A 223 2.17 -23.68 -10.52
CA PRO A 223 2.65 -24.34 -11.75
C PRO A 223 1.92 -25.66 -11.98
N PHE A 224 1.69 -26.43 -10.90
CA PHE A 224 0.93 -27.67 -10.99
C PHE A 224 -0.55 -27.43 -11.34
N ALA A 225 -1.15 -26.41 -10.74
CA ALA A 225 -2.51 -26.00 -11.06
C ALA A 225 -2.63 -25.55 -12.52
N ALA A 226 -1.70 -24.74 -13.01
CA ALA A 226 -1.64 -24.31 -14.40
C ALA A 226 -1.56 -25.49 -15.36
N TYR A 227 -0.66 -26.45 -15.12
CA TYR A 227 -0.57 -27.68 -15.91
C TYR A 227 -1.92 -28.42 -15.99
N ARG A 228 -2.62 -28.54 -14.87
CA ARG A 228 -3.94 -29.20 -14.80
C ARG A 228 -5.06 -28.40 -15.47
N ILE A 229 -5.01 -27.09 -15.41
CA ILE A 229 -5.96 -26.21 -16.09
C ILE A 229 -5.83 -26.34 -17.60
N PHE A 230 -4.60 -26.38 -18.12
CA PHE A 230 -4.34 -26.58 -19.55
C PHE A 230 -4.78 -27.95 -20.08
N GLN A 231 -4.67 -29.00 -19.24
CA GLN A 231 -5.13 -30.33 -19.62
C GLN A 231 -6.67 -30.46 -19.64
N ASN A 232 -7.36 -29.80 -18.73
CA ASN A 232 -8.79 -29.95 -18.55
C ASN A 232 -9.49 -28.64 -18.92
N LYS A 233 -10.08 -28.56 -20.12
CA LYS A 233 -10.88 -27.41 -20.54
C LYS A 233 -12.11 -27.28 -19.65
N ASN A 234 -12.03 -26.39 -18.64
CA ASN A 234 -13.14 -26.04 -17.77
C ASN A 234 -13.50 -24.58 -17.98
N ASP A 235 -14.65 -24.32 -18.58
CA ASP A 235 -15.09 -22.96 -18.92
C ASP A 235 -15.12 -22.02 -17.71
N LYS A 236 -15.51 -22.52 -16.53
CA LYS A 236 -15.53 -21.68 -15.31
C LYS A 236 -14.11 -21.22 -14.92
N ILE A 237 -13.12 -22.11 -15.03
CA ILE A 237 -11.72 -21.77 -14.75
C ILE A 237 -11.20 -20.75 -15.78
N ASN A 238 -11.55 -20.89 -17.05
CA ASN A 238 -11.17 -19.94 -18.09
C ASN A 238 -11.71 -18.54 -17.81
N TYR A 239 -12.92 -18.42 -17.27
CA TYR A 239 -13.43 -17.12 -16.83
C TYR A 239 -12.69 -16.60 -15.61
N LEU A 240 -12.27 -17.44 -14.68
CA LEU A 240 -11.47 -16.99 -13.54
C LEU A 240 -10.10 -16.47 -14.00
N LEU A 241 -9.49 -17.09 -15.03
CA LEU A 241 -8.29 -16.55 -15.70
C LEU A 241 -8.56 -15.20 -16.35
N LEU A 242 -9.73 -15.01 -16.98
CA LEU A 242 -10.12 -13.70 -17.52
C LEU A 242 -10.18 -12.63 -16.41
N PHE A 243 -10.83 -12.93 -15.28
CA PHE A 243 -10.87 -12.01 -14.14
C PHE A 243 -9.46 -11.70 -13.62
N SER A 244 -8.58 -12.70 -13.53
CA SER A 244 -7.19 -12.49 -13.12
C SER A 244 -6.46 -11.55 -14.07
N ALA A 245 -6.66 -11.69 -15.39
CA ALA A 245 -6.03 -10.82 -16.38
C ALA A 245 -6.44 -9.35 -16.23
N PHE A 246 -7.71 -9.06 -15.90
CA PHE A 246 -8.15 -7.70 -15.64
C PHE A 246 -7.64 -7.16 -14.29
N LEU A 247 -7.56 -7.99 -13.27
CA LEU A 247 -7.04 -7.59 -11.96
C LEU A 247 -5.52 -7.35 -11.96
N ILE A 248 -4.78 -7.87 -12.95
CA ILE A 248 -3.34 -7.60 -13.13
C ILE A 248 -3.08 -6.23 -13.79
N ILE A 249 -4.03 -5.66 -14.54
CA ILE A 249 -3.81 -4.42 -15.29
C ILE A 249 -3.28 -3.27 -14.43
N PRO A 250 -3.83 -2.99 -13.23
CA PRO A 250 -3.29 -1.94 -12.36
C PRO A 250 -1.84 -2.19 -11.94
N ALA A 251 -1.49 -3.46 -11.68
CA ALA A 251 -0.13 -3.83 -11.34
C ALA A 251 0.83 -3.62 -12.53
N LEU A 252 0.41 -3.99 -13.74
CA LEU A 252 1.19 -3.71 -14.96
C LEU A 252 1.50 -2.21 -15.09
N TYR A 253 0.50 -1.36 -14.87
CA TYR A 253 0.68 0.09 -14.93
C TYR A 253 1.62 0.61 -13.83
N ALA A 254 1.42 0.18 -12.58
CA ALA A 254 2.25 0.59 -11.45
C ALA A 254 3.72 0.17 -11.64
N TYR A 255 3.95 -1.06 -12.09
CA TYR A 255 5.30 -1.59 -12.29
C TYR A 255 6.01 -1.04 -13.53
N GLY A 256 5.27 -0.58 -14.53
CA GLY A 256 5.82 0.20 -15.64
C GLY A 256 6.36 1.56 -15.19
N ARG A 257 5.79 2.11 -14.10
CA ARG A 257 6.25 3.31 -13.42
C ARG A 257 7.33 3.05 -12.36
N GLU A 258 7.84 1.82 -12.30
CA GLU A 258 8.87 1.40 -11.33
C GLU A 258 8.41 1.44 -9.85
N ILE A 259 7.10 1.46 -9.59
CA ILE A 259 6.57 1.37 -8.24
C ILE A 259 6.77 -0.07 -7.73
N GLN A 260 7.60 -0.23 -6.70
CA GLN A 260 8.05 -1.55 -6.24
C GLN A 260 7.22 -2.10 -5.06
N GLU A 261 5.90 -2.17 -5.22
CA GLU A 261 5.01 -2.63 -4.16
C GLU A 261 4.22 -3.88 -4.55
N THR A 262 4.27 -4.90 -3.71
CA THR A 262 3.56 -6.18 -3.94
C THR A 262 2.05 -6.09 -3.74
N ARG A 263 1.55 -5.06 -3.04
CA ARG A 263 0.13 -4.88 -2.67
C ARG A 263 -0.81 -4.88 -3.88
N TYR A 264 -0.35 -4.41 -5.06
CA TYR A 264 -1.16 -4.42 -6.29
C TYR A 264 -1.54 -5.83 -6.77
N LEU A 265 -0.78 -6.86 -6.37
CA LEU A 265 -1.03 -8.25 -6.75
C LEU A 265 -1.78 -9.05 -5.69
N LEU A 266 -1.93 -8.54 -4.46
CA LEU A 266 -2.57 -9.29 -3.37
C LEU A 266 -4.05 -9.61 -3.65
N VAL A 267 -4.72 -8.82 -4.48
CA VAL A 267 -6.09 -9.10 -4.94
C VAL A 267 -6.21 -10.41 -5.72
N LEU A 268 -5.08 -10.96 -6.22
CA LEU A 268 -5.03 -12.24 -6.91
C LEU A 268 -4.93 -13.44 -5.96
N VAL A 269 -4.51 -13.24 -4.71
CA VAL A 269 -4.30 -14.34 -3.74
C VAL A 269 -5.55 -15.22 -3.56
N PRO A 270 -6.78 -14.69 -3.46
CA PRO A 270 -7.99 -15.51 -3.45
C PRO A 270 -8.13 -16.40 -4.70
N ILE A 271 -7.75 -15.89 -5.86
CA ILE A 271 -7.79 -16.64 -7.12
C ILE A 271 -6.71 -17.73 -7.14
N PHE A 272 -5.51 -17.41 -6.65
CA PHE A 272 -4.43 -18.38 -6.47
C PHE A 272 -4.85 -19.52 -5.53
N SER A 273 -5.60 -19.19 -4.48
CA SER A 273 -6.19 -20.17 -3.56
C SER A 273 -7.16 -21.13 -4.28
N VAL A 274 -8.01 -20.59 -5.18
CA VAL A 274 -8.91 -21.42 -6.01
C VAL A 274 -8.10 -22.31 -6.95
N PHE A 275 -7.10 -21.76 -7.65
CA PHE A 275 -6.27 -22.54 -8.59
C PHE A 275 -5.51 -23.65 -7.87
N SER A 276 -4.89 -23.36 -6.73
CA SER A 276 -4.17 -24.34 -5.92
C SER A 276 -5.09 -25.44 -5.42
N ALA A 277 -6.26 -25.08 -4.88
CA ALA A 277 -7.28 -26.06 -4.46
C ALA A 277 -7.77 -26.92 -5.64
N TYR A 278 -7.98 -26.31 -6.81
CA TYR A 278 -8.38 -27.02 -8.03
C TYR A 278 -7.29 -28.01 -8.50
N GLY A 279 -6.04 -27.57 -8.53
CA GLY A 279 -4.92 -28.45 -8.84
C GLY A 279 -4.87 -29.65 -7.89
N LEU A 280 -4.88 -29.38 -6.58
CA LEU A 280 -4.81 -30.39 -5.54
C LEU A 280 -6.00 -31.38 -5.58
N SER A 281 -7.19 -30.92 -5.97
CA SER A 281 -8.39 -31.75 -6.05
C SER A 281 -8.27 -32.94 -7.03
N LYS A 282 -7.28 -32.88 -7.92
CA LYS A 282 -7.01 -33.98 -8.90
C LYS A 282 -6.09 -35.06 -8.35
N PHE A 283 -5.52 -34.89 -7.16
CA PHE A 283 -4.72 -35.92 -6.51
C PHE A 283 -5.59 -36.84 -5.66
N ARG A 284 -5.75 -38.08 -6.11
CA ARG A 284 -6.55 -39.09 -5.43
C ARG A 284 -6.08 -39.40 -3.99
N LYS A 285 -4.77 -39.33 -3.74
CA LYS A 285 -4.18 -39.58 -2.41
C LYS A 285 -4.55 -38.48 -1.40
N LEU A 286 -4.72 -37.23 -1.83
CA LEU A 286 -5.13 -36.08 -0.98
C LEU A 286 -6.61 -36.16 -0.53
N SER A 287 -7.35 -37.19 -0.95
CA SER A 287 -8.70 -37.46 -0.44
C SER A 287 -8.70 -38.04 0.99
N SER A 288 -7.56 -38.50 1.51
CA SER A 288 -7.42 -39.00 2.88
C SER A 288 -7.29 -37.85 3.86
N ASN A 289 -7.98 -37.95 5.01
CA ASN A 289 -7.90 -36.94 6.09
C ASN A 289 -6.47 -36.74 6.62
N PHE A 290 -5.68 -37.80 6.64
CA PHE A 290 -4.27 -37.75 7.04
C PHE A 290 -3.46 -36.79 6.16
N TRP A 291 -3.54 -36.95 4.83
CA TRP A 291 -2.80 -36.08 3.91
C TRP A 291 -3.30 -34.60 3.92
N ILE A 292 -4.60 -34.40 4.18
CA ILE A 292 -5.15 -33.07 4.39
C ILE A 292 -4.55 -32.41 5.64
N ALA A 293 -4.47 -33.14 6.75
CA ALA A 293 -3.85 -32.67 7.99
C ALA A 293 -2.36 -32.33 7.79
N VAL A 294 -1.61 -33.21 7.11
CA VAL A 294 -0.20 -32.97 6.75
C VAL A 294 -0.05 -31.69 5.91
N LEU A 295 -0.94 -31.49 4.93
CA LEU A 295 -0.92 -30.28 4.11
C LEU A 295 -1.20 -29.03 4.94
N PHE A 296 -2.17 -29.06 5.85
CA PHE A 296 -2.48 -27.94 6.74
C PHE A 296 -1.30 -27.59 7.64
N ILE A 297 -0.70 -28.59 8.28
CA ILE A 297 0.50 -28.38 9.11
C ILE A 297 1.62 -27.79 8.26
N GLY A 298 1.83 -28.30 7.04
CA GLY A 298 2.84 -27.77 6.12
C GLY A 298 2.60 -26.30 5.74
N ILE A 299 1.36 -25.93 5.39
CA ILE A 299 1.00 -24.53 5.07
C ILE A 299 1.25 -23.62 6.27
N ILE A 300 0.75 -24.00 7.45
CA ILE A 300 0.90 -23.21 8.68
C ILE A 300 2.37 -23.05 9.05
N SER A 301 3.13 -24.15 9.05
CA SER A 301 4.55 -24.11 9.38
C SER A 301 5.35 -23.24 8.41
N MET A 302 5.07 -23.36 7.12
CA MET A 302 5.73 -22.55 6.08
C MET A 302 5.38 -21.06 6.23
N SER A 303 4.13 -20.74 6.57
CA SER A 303 3.71 -19.36 6.85
C SER A 303 4.42 -18.78 8.08
N ILE A 304 4.47 -19.54 9.18
CA ILE A 304 5.15 -19.12 10.42
C ILE A 304 6.65 -18.89 10.16
N LEU A 305 7.30 -19.84 9.48
CA LEU A 305 8.73 -19.71 9.15
C LEU A 305 9.01 -18.50 8.26
N PHE A 306 8.13 -18.24 7.28
CA PHE A 306 8.27 -17.09 6.41
C PHE A 306 8.09 -15.77 7.19
N LEU A 307 7.04 -15.66 8.01
CA LEU A 307 6.78 -14.48 8.84
C LEU A 307 7.93 -14.25 9.83
N TRP A 308 8.46 -15.32 10.43
CA TRP A 308 9.57 -15.21 11.37
C TRP A 308 10.87 -14.74 10.69
N TYR A 309 11.16 -15.27 9.49
CA TYR A 309 12.37 -14.90 8.74
C TYR A 309 12.31 -13.49 8.15
N PHE A 310 11.12 -13.09 7.67
CA PHE A 310 10.84 -11.76 7.13
C PHE A 310 10.03 -10.93 8.12
N GLN A 311 10.20 -11.17 9.43
CA GLN A 311 9.59 -10.34 10.45
C GLN A 311 10.11 -8.93 10.26
N ASP A 312 9.25 -8.08 9.69
CA ASP A 312 9.57 -6.69 9.47
C ASP A 312 9.70 -6.01 10.84
N GLU A 313 10.86 -5.50 11.12
CA GLU A 313 11.10 -4.49 12.14
C GLU A 313 10.27 -3.23 11.84
N GLU A 314 9.68 -3.16 10.66
CA GLU A 314 8.90 -2.05 10.10
C GLU A 314 7.83 -1.49 11.07
N TYR A 315 7.22 -2.35 11.88
CA TYR A 315 6.24 -1.86 12.87
C TYR A 315 6.90 -1.09 14.02
N ASN A 316 7.98 -1.61 14.58
CA ASN A 316 8.71 -0.96 15.66
C ASN A 316 9.33 0.33 15.15
N ILE A 317 9.94 0.28 13.97
CA ILE A 317 10.52 1.43 13.29
C ILE A 317 9.46 2.52 13.02
N LYS A 318 8.30 2.18 12.47
CA LYS A 318 7.21 3.15 12.24
C LYS A 318 6.66 3.73 13.54
N LYS A 319 6.57 2.93 14.60
CA LYS A 319 6.18 3.39 15.93
C LYS A 319 7.21 4.36 16.48
N GLU A 320 8.47 4.01 16.40
CA GLU A 320 9.59 4.83 16.83
C GLU A 320 9.65 6.15 16.05
N THR A 321 9.58 6.08 14.72
CA THR A 321 9.50 7.26 13.83
C THR A 321 8.35 8.19 14.19
N TYR A 322 7.18 7.64 14.53
CA TYR A 322 6.05 8.47 14.98
C TYR A 322 6.35 9.20 16.28
N TYR A 323 6.91 8.50 17.28
CA TYR A 323 7.26 9.14 18.56
C TYR A 323 8.34 10.19 18.39
N VAL A 324 9.35 9.89 17.56
CA VAL A 324 10.41 10.88 17.22
C VAL A 324 9.81 12.09 16.53
N SER A 325 8.94 11.90 15.53
CA SER A 325 8.25 12.99 14.85
C SER A 325 7.45 13.87 15.82
N LYS A 326 6.77 13.23 16.78
CA LYS A 326 6.02 13.95 17.80
C LYS A 326 6.93 14.76 18.70
N ILE A 327 8.00 14.15 19.22
CA ILE A 327 8.97 14.81 20.10
C ILE A 327 9.65 15.95 19.35
N VAL A 328 10.12 15.73 18.13
CA VAL A 328 10.74 16.74 17.30
C VAL A 328 9.79 17.91 17.07
N THR A 329 8.51 17.64 16.82
CA THR A 329 7.50 18.68 16.64
C THR A 329 7.25 19.43 17.94
N ASP A 330 7.10 18.74 19.07
CA ASP A 330 6.84 19.33 20.38
C ASP A 330 8.02 20.21 20.83
N VAL A 331 9.26 19.76 20.63
CA VAL A 331 10.49 20.50 20.94
C VAL A 331 10.58 21.76 20.08
N ALA A 332 10.39 21.64 18.78
CA ALA A 332 10.54 22.76 17.84
C ALA A 332 9.48 23.84 17.98
N THR A 333 8.28 23.46 18.42
CA THR A 333 7.15 24.40 18.45
C THR A 333 6.92 25.00 19.84
N GLY A 334 7.59 24.44 20.84
CA GLY A 334 7.32 24.76 22.24
C GLY A 334 5.87 24.44 22.61
N VAL A 335 5.64 23.48 23.45
CA VAL A 335 4.34 22.83 23.77
C VAL A 335 3.18 23.79 24.11
N ASN A 336 3.43 25.10 24.25
CA ASN A 336 2.42 26.09 24.69
C ASN A 336 2.27 27.29 23.76
N ASN A 337 2.89 27.32 22.58
CA ASN A 337 2.88 28.53 21.79
C ASN A 337 2.48 28.28 20.32
N TYR A 338 1.22 27.88 20.12
CA TYR A 338 0.62 27.74 18.79
C TYR A 338 0.60 29.04 17.94
N GLU A 339 0.91 30.18 18.55
CA GLU A 339 0.97 31.49 17.86
C GLU A 339 2.29 31.74 17.13
N LYS A 340 3.35 31.02 17.49
CA LYS A 340 4.63 31.09 16.79
C LYS A 340 4.86 29.80 16.04
N SER A 341 4.45 29.77 14.78
CA SER A 341 4.75 28.67 13.85
C SER A 341 6.26 28.62 13.57
N HIS A 342 7.04 28.12 14.52
CA HIS A 342 8.41 27.77 14.25
C HIS A 342 8.42 26.48 13.46
N MET A 343 8.94 26.54 12.23
CA MET A 343 9.19 25.35 11.44
C MET A 343 10.45 24.70 11.97
N LEU A 344 10.35 23.53 12.57
CA LEU A 344 11.52 22.71 12.80
C LEU A 344 12.07 22.28 11.44
N LYS A 345 13.34 22.58 11.25
CA LYS A 345 14.12 22.10 10.12
C LYS A 345 15.22 21.23 10.71
N ALA A 346 15.01 19.94 10.63
CA ALA A 346 15.99 18.96 11.06
C ALA A 346 16.95 18.65 9.91
N ALA A 347 18.22 18.44 10.23
CA ALA A 347 19.16 17.82 9.32
C ALA A 347 18.71 16.40 8.98
N GLU A 348 19.13 15.92 7.82
CA GLU A 348 18.69 14.63 7.28
C GLU A 348 18.89 13.49 8.26
N LEU A 349 17.88 12.67 8.34
CA LEU A 349 17.89 11.41 9.04
C LEU A 349 18.68 10.39 8.24
N ASP A 350 19.39 9.51 8.91
CA ASP A 350 20.14 8.40 8.29
C ASP A 350 19.28 7.67 7.25
N GLN A 351 19.87 7.39 6.07
CA GLN A 351 19.20 6.63 4.99
C GLN A 351 18.75 5.22 5.40
N ASN A 352 19.21 4.71 6.52
CA ASN A 352 18.73 3.45 7.09
C ASN A 352 17.41 3.60 7.86
N TRP A 353 16.94 4.83 8.10
CA TRP A 353 15.58 5.07 8.55
C TRP A 353 14.62 4.88 7.37
N PRO A 354 13.61 4.03 7.50
CA PRO A 354 12.84 3.54 6.36
C PRO A 354 12.01 4.59 5.65
N GLU A 355 11.75 5.76 6.26
CA GLU A 355 11.00 6.84 5.61
C GLU A 355 11.43 8.19 6.19
N PRO A 356 11.56 9.24 5.34
CA PRO A 356 11.74 10.58 5.83
C PRO A 356 10.55 10.96 6.71
N LEU A 357 10.83 11.66 7.80
CA LEU A 357 9.82 12.20 8.71
C LEU A 357 8.90 13.16 7.93
N GLU A 358 7.84 12.67 7.31
CA GLU A 358 6.74 13.51 6.86
C GLU A 358 5.91 13.93 8.08
N VAL A 359 6.34 14.99 8.72
CA VAL A 359 5.55 15.59 9.78
C VAL A 359 4.50 16.50 9.17
N ALA A 360 3.28 16.34 9.64
CA ALA A 360 2.04 16.89 9.17
C ALA A 360 2.11 18.29 8.50
N ASN A 361 1.47 18.42 7.37
CA ASN A 361 1.29 19.68 6.68
C ASN A 361 0.62 20.72 7.57
N SER A 362 1.18 21.92 7.61
CA SER A 362 0.54 23.06 8.27
C SER A 362 -0.77 23.40 7.57
N GLY A 363 -1.87 23.37 8.28
CA GLY A 363 -3.17 23.78 7.82
C GLY A 363 -3.97 24.42 8.96
N LYS A 364 -4.88 25.33 8.62
CA LYS A 364 -5.91 25.78 9.56
C LYS A 364 -7.09 24.82 9.43
N PHE A 365 -7.32 23.99 10.43
CA PHE A 365 -8.54 23.22 10.58
C PHE A 365 -9.34 23.82 11.72
N GLU A 366 -10.50 24.43 11.47
CA GLU A 366 -11.49 24.90 12.47
C GLU A 366 -10.88 25.55 13.73
N GLY A 367 -9.85 26.38 13.56
CA GLY A 367 -9.22 27.11 14.68
C GLY A 367 -7.96 26.46 15.26
N GLU A 368 -7.59 25.26 14.89
CA GLU A 368 -6.31 24.64 15.28
C GLU A 368 -5.21 24.93 14.26
N ILE A 369 -4.05 25.37 14.74
CA ILE A 369 -2.86 25.55 13.92
C ILE A 369 -2.04 24.27 14.00
N VAL A 370 -1.97 23.54 12.91
CA VAL A 370 -1.06 22.40 12.78
C VAL A 370 0.30 22.91 12.35
N THR A 371 1.31 22.64 13.14
CA THR A 371 2.68 23.08 12.90
C THR A 371 3.36 22.16 11.89
N LYS A 372 4.06 22.77 10.92
CA LYS A 372 4.80 22.04 9.90
C LYS A 372 6.29 22.02 10.26
N VAL A 373 6.86 20.84 10.30
CA VAL A 373 8.31 20.62 10.35
C VAL A 373 8.82 20.41 8.92
N ASN A 374 9.81 21.17 8.48
CA ASN A 374 10.49 20.97 7.22
C ASN A 374 11.85 20.32 7.49
N ILE A 375 12.13 19.24 6.80
CA ILE A 375 13.46 18.60 6.81
C ILE A 375 14.33 19.28 5.77
N ILE A 376 15.53 19.70 6.18
CA ILE A 376 16.55 20.21 5.29
C ILE A 376 17.51 19.05 4.99
N PRO A 377 17.61 18.60 3.73
CA PRO A 377 18.56 17.57 3.38
C PRO A 377 19.99 18.08 3.61
N VAL A 378 20.85 17.20 4.08
CA VAL A 378 22.28 17.49 4.23
C VAL A 378 22.88 17.61 2.82
N ASP A 379 23.47 18.78 2.56
CA ASP A 379 24.15 19.07 1.30
C ASP A 379 25.56 18.44 1.26
N ASP A 380 26.36 18.82 0.26
CA ASP A 380 27.75 18.38 0.12
C ASP A 380 28.72 19.09 1.05
N SER A 381 28.24 19.72 2.14
CA SER A 381 29.07 20.41 3.14
C SER A 381 30.14 19.47 3.71
N SER A 382 31.34 20.01 3.90
CA SER A 382 32.50 19.26 4.38
C SER A 382 32.51 19.08 5.89
N ASP A 383 31.90 20.01 6.61
CA ASP A 383 31.78 20.01 8.07
C ASP A 383 30.46 20.61 8.56
N LEU A 384 30.21 20.49 9.86
CA LEU A 384 28.96 20.96 10.50
C LEU A 384 28.82 22.48 10.44
N VAL A 385 29.92 23.22 10.53
CA VAL A 385 29.91 24.69 10.52
C VAL A 385 29.45 25.20 9.15
N GLU A 386 29.99 24.61 8.09
CA GLU A 386 29.60 24.91 6.71
C GLU A 386 28.13 24.55 6.49
N PHE A 387 27.69 23.38 6.95
CA PHE A 387 26.30 22.95 6.84
C PHE A 387 25.33 23.92 7.54
N ILE A 388 25.60 24.31 8.80
CA ILE A 388 24.76 25.26 9.54
C ILE A 388 24.77 26.62 8.87
N HIS A 389 25.93 27.09 8.39
CA HIS A 389 26.05 28.35 7.71
C HIS A 389 25.19 28.41 6.43
N ASN A 390 25.30 27.40 5.60
CA ASN A 390 24.53 27.27 4.36
C ASN A 390 23.00 27.16 4.64
N SER A 391 22.66 26.36 5.63
CA SER A 391 21.25 26.09 6.00
C SER A 391 20.61 27.22 6.80
N LYS A 392 21.36 28.21 7.27
CA LYS A 392 20.83 29.41 7.96
C LYS A 392 19.82 30.17 7.10
N THR A 393 20.05 30.27 5.80
CA THR A 393 19.15 30.93 4.85
C THR A 393 17.81 30.20 4.72
N LEU A 394 17.78 28.90 5.02
CA LEU A 394 16.60 28.06 5.07
C LEU A 394 15.93 28.04 6.44
N ASN A 395 16.41 28.87 7.39
CA ASN A 395 15.99 28.95 8.79
C ASN A 395 16.15 27.63 9.54
N LEU A 396 17.28 26.93 9.37
CA LEU A 396 17.61 25.78 10.20
C LEU A 396 17.62 26.21 11.67
N SER A 397 16.88 25.52 12.53
CA SER A 397 16.79 25.83 13.96
C SER A 397 17.27 24.70 14.84
N HIS A 398 17.05 23.46 14.45
CA HIS A 398 17.39 22.30 15.26
C HIS A 398 18.14 21.25 14.44
N LEU A 399 18.95 20.45 15.11
CA LEU A 399 19.59 19.25 14.58
C LEU A 399 19.01 18.02 15.29
N VAL A 400 18.58 17.03 14.52
CA VAL A 400 18.20 15.71 15.01
C VAL A 400 19.32 14.76 14.66
N ILE A 401 20.03 14.25 15.66
CA ILE A 401 21.24 13.46 15.50
C ILE A 401 21.01 12.06 16.03
N PHE A 402 21.35 11.05 15.24
CA PHE A 402 21.22 9.64 15.56
C PHE A 402 22.54 9.05 16.00
N GLU A 403 22.52 7.89 16.63
CA GLU A 403 23.73 7.15 16.99
C GLU A 403 24.57 6.78 15.75
N LYS A 404 23.91 6.59 14.59
CA LYS A 404 24.57 6.38 13.29
C LYS A 404 24.05 7.39 12.28
N ASN A 405 24.92 8.21 11.73
CA ASN A 405 24.57 9.22 10.75
C ASN A 405 25.34 9.00 9.44
N GLN A 406 24.84 9.61 8.34
CA GLN A 406 25.50 9.53 7.03
C GLN A 406 26.79 10.30 6.93
N LYS A 407 26.91 11.37 7.70
CA LYS A 407 28.08 12.28 7.70
C LYS A 407 28.83 12.15 9.01
N GLU A 408 30.16 11.94 8.93
CA GLU A 408 31.06 11.79 10.07
C GLU A 408 30.97 12.97 11.07
N PHE A 409 30.67 14.18 10.60
CA PHE A 409 30.59 15.32 11.50
C PHE A 409 29.36 15.27 12.42
N PHE A 410 28.29 14.59 12.07
CA PHE A 410 27.17 14.33 12.98
C PHE A 410 27.52 13.24 14.01
N ASP A 411 28.33 12.26 13.63
CA ASP A 411 28.85 11.26 14.58
C ASP A 411 29.76 11.92 15.62
N ASP A 412 30.57 12.90 15.21
CA ASP A 412 31.41 13.67 16.15
C ASP A 412 30.57 14.47 17.14
N VAL A 413 29.48 15.10 16.69
CA VAL A 413 28.53 15.79 17.61
C VAL A 413 27.90 14.81 18.60
N PHE A 414 27.58 13.60 18.16
CA PHE A 414 26.98 12.60 19.02
C PHE A 414 27.97 12.12 20.11
N VAL A 415 29.24 11.96 19.75
CA VAL A 415 30.30 11.45 20.66
C VAL A 415 30.91 12.55 21.50
N ASN A 416 31.14 13.73 20.92
CA ASN A 416 31.88 14.84 21.54
C ASN A 416 31.10 16.17 21.49
N PRO A 417 29.89 16.23 22.09
CA PRO A 417 29.01 17.40 22.01
C PRO A 417 29.65 18.68 22.60
N GLU A 418 30.61 18.53 23.51
CA GLU A 418 31.34 19.66 24.12
C GLU A 418 32.19 20.46 23.11
N ASN A 419 32.53 19.89 21.96
CA ASN A 419 33.24 20.60 20.88
C ASN A 419 32.36 21.63 20.16
N TYR A 420 31.05 21.58 20.42
CA TYR A 420 30.03 22.38 19.72
C TYR A 420 29.23 23.26 20.71
N PRO A 421 29.85 24.27 21.33
CA PRO A 421 29.25 25.07 22.41
C PRO A 421 28.02 25.88 21.98
N TYR A 422 27.75 25.96 20.69
CA TYR A 422 26.59 26.60 20.08
C TYR A 422 25.38 25.66 19.92
N LEU A 423 25.53 24.37 20.26
CA LEU A 423 24.45 23.41 20.27
C LEU A 423 23.92 23.23 21.69
N GLU A 424 22.65 23.53 21.91
CA GLU A 424 21.97 23.37 23.18
C GLU A 424 21.10 22.11 23.13
N LEU A 425 21.43 21.13 24.00
CA LEU A 425 20.67 19.86 24.07
C LEU A 425 19.28 20.11 24.62
N GLU A 426 18.25 19.83 23.86
CA GLU A 426 16.85 19.95 24.28
C GLU A 426 16.20 18.60 24.55
N PHE A 427 16.64 17.55 23.89
CA PHE A 427 16.08 16.22 24.07
C PHE A 427 17.15 15.13 23.95
N ASP A 428 17.09 14.16 24.86
CA ASP A 428 17.89 12.93 24.85
C ASP A 428 16.94 11.74 25.01
N SER A 429 17.01 10.78 24.08
CA SER A 429 16.17 9.59 24.07
C SER A 429 16.55 8.54 25.10
N ASP A 430 17.63 8.72 25.90
CA ASP A 430 18.02 7.77 26.96
C ASP A 430 16.89 7.49 27.98
N THR A 431 15.90 8.36 28.04
CA THR A 431 14.70 8.19 28.91
C THR A 431 13.61 7.34 28.29
N ILE A 432 13.74 6.99 26.99
CA ILE A 432 12.74 6.28 26.21
C ILE A 432 13.43 5.07 25.57
N ASP A 433 12.77 3.92 25.62
CA ASP A 433 13.28 2.66 25.04
C ASP A 433 13.13 2.66 23.52
N PHE A 434 14.02 3.39 22.81
CA PHE A 434 14.16 3.39 21.36
C PHE A 434 15.31 2.46 20.94
N GLU A 435 15.19 1.84 19.77
CA GLU A 435 16.27 1.02 19.19
C GLU A 435 17.50 1.86 18.83
N ASN A 436 17.28 3.12 18.43
CA ASN A 436 18.36 4.05 18.09
C ASN A 436 18.33 5.25 19.03
N LYS A 437 19.47 5.58 19.61
CA LYS A 437 19.60 6.80 20.42
C LYS A 437 19.46 8.04 19.53
N ILE A 438 18.71 9.04 20.02
CA ILE A 438 18.42 10.28 19.33
C ILE A 438 18.69 11.45 20.25
N LEU A 439 19.40 12.45 19.74
CA LEU A 439 19.65 13.71 20.40
C LEU A 439 19.08 14.84 19.55
N ILE A 440 18.37 15.78 20.18
CA ILE A 440 17.88 16.98 19.51
C ILE A 440 18.54 18.19 20.13
N TYR A 441 19.20 18.98 19.30
CA TYR A 441 19.87 20.22 19.68
C TYR A 441 19.21 21.41 19.04
N GLU A 442 19.01 22.48 19.81
CA GLU A 442 18.73 23.82 19.29
C GLU A 442 20.07 24.48 18.90
N ILE A 443 20.06 25.22 17.79
CA ILE A 443 21.23 25.97 17.33
C ILE A 443 21.16 27.41 17.88
N ASN A 444 22.05 27.73 18.81
CA ASN A 444 22.25 29.08 19.28
C ASN A 444 23.11 29.88 18.28
N TYR A 445 22.47 30.64 17.41
CA TYR A 445 23.16 31.38 16.35
C TYR A 445 24.02 32.54 16.84
N GLU A 446 23.83 33.07 18.05
CA GLU A 446 24.73 34.08 18.64
C GLU A 446 26.05 33.41 18.96
N ARG A 447 26.04 32.32 19.72
CA ARG A 447 27.25 31.54 20.04
C ARG A 447 27.89 30.94 18.79
N PHE A 448 27.12 30.55 17.80
CA PHE A 448 27.64 30.05 16.53
C PHE A 448 28.46 31.13 15.79
N ASN A 449 27.96 32.34 15.73
CA ASN A 449 28.71 33.45 15.09
C ASN A 449 29.99 33.77 15.86
N ASP A 450 29.97 33.76 17.19
CA ASP A 450 31.18 33.97 18.01
C ASP A 450 32.21 32.87 17.78
N PHE A 451 31.76 31.63 17.73
CA PHE A 451 32.63 30.45 17.46
C PHE A 451 33.32 30.51 16.09
N ILE A 452 32.64 31.00 15.06
CA ILE A 452 33.26 31.19 13.72
C ILE A 452 34.31 32.28 13.72
N VAL A 453 34.13 33.35 14.52
CA VAL A 453 35.08 34.47 14.58
C VAL A 453 36.36 34.07 15.35
N GLU A 454 36.24 33.13 16.31
CA GLU A 454 37.38 32.64 17.10
C GLU A 454 38.21 31.57 16.39
N LYS A 455 37.66 30.92 15.34
CA LYS A 455 38.35 29.93 14.50
C LYS A 455 38.92 30.58 13.25
#